data_488f14599925a41419f01027eb8259f6
#
_entry.id   488f14599925a41419f01027eb8259f6
#
_cell.length_a   1.000
_cell.length_b   1.000
_cell.length_c   1.000
_cell.angle_alpha   90.00
_cell.angle_beta   90.00
_cell.angle_gamma   90.00
#
_symmetry.space_group_name_H-M   'P 1'
#
loop_
_entity.id
_entity.type
_entity.pdbx_description
1 polymer ?
#
loop_
_entity_poly.entity_id
_entity_poly.type
_entity_poly.pdbx_seq_one_letter_code
_entity_poly.pdbx_strand_id
1 'polypeptide(L)'
;MVKQLITKNIKSYLAKNPNCILLDVRTKEELNNVGKPAGDKISLDTYFLEIKRDEIFNFVKEFKNLNINKNKEILVLCRSGERSQICAELLSKENYKTINISDGFEGSTEGEGWIKNKLPINN
;
A
#
# COMPACT_ATOMS: atom_id res chain seq x y z
N MET A 1 -13.88 3.13 7.70
CA MET A 1 -12.77 3.06 8.67
C MET A 1 -11.62 2.25 8.11
N VAL A 2 -10.41 2.73 8.29
CA VAL A 2 -9.20 2.09 7.76
C VAL A 2 -8.62 1.10 8.76
N LYS A 3 -8.43 -0.15 8.33
CA LYS A 3 -7.73 -1.15 9.14
C LYS A 3 -6.22 -0.89 9.10
N GLN A 4 -5.52 -1.33 10.14
CA GLN A 4 -4.06 -1.24 10.19
C GLN A 4 -3.47 -2.65 10.13
N LEU A 5 -2.38 -2.80 9.36
CA LEU A 5 -1.70 -4.09 9.20
C LEU A 5 -0.20 -3.84 9.20
N ILE A 6 0.55 -4.54 10.04
CA ILE A 6 2.00 -4.45 10.00
C ILE A 6 2.58 -5.50 9.04
N THR A 7 3.74 -5.20 8.48
CA THR A 7 4.33 -6.02 7.42
C THR A 7 4.58 -7.46 7.82
N LYS A 8 4.97 -7.71 9.07
CA LYS A 8 5.22 -9.09 9.51
C LYS A 8 3.97 -9.97 9.44
N ASN A 9 2.77 -9.38 9.40
CA ASN A 9 1.50 -10.10 9.37
C ASN A 9 0.88 -10.19 7.98
N ILE A 10 1.52 -9.62 6.95
CA ILE A 10 0.95 -9.59 5.60
C ILE A 10 0.71 -10.99 5.04
N LYS A 11 1.71 -11.87 5.12
CA LYS A 11 1.57 -13.21 4.55
C LYS A 11 0.44 -13.99 5.21
N SER A 12 0.31 -13.93 6.54
CA SER A 12 -0.78 -14.62 7.24
C SER A 12 -2.13 -13.99 6.92
N TYR A 13 -2.16 -12.67 6.75
CA TYR A 13 -3.38 -11.97 6.36
C TYR A 13 -3.85 -12.43 4.98
N LEU A 14 -2.94 -12.48 4.01
CA LEU A 14 -3.25 -12.89 2.63
C LEU A 14 -3.72 -14.35 2.56
N ALA A 15 -3.19 -15.22 3.42
CA ALA A 15 -3.62 -16.61 3.46
C ALA A 15 -5.11 -16.74 3.79
N LYS A 16 -5.63 -15.82 4.61
CA LYS A 16 -7.05 -15.79 5.00
C LYS A 16 -7.90 -14.87 4.14
N ASN A 17 -7.27 -13.90 3.49
CA ASN A 17 -7.95 -12.85 2.70
C ASN A 17 -7.22 -12.68 1.37
N PRO A 18 -7.39 -13.63 0.43
CA PRO A 18 -6.59 -13.61 -0.80
C PRO A 18 -7.03 -12.55 -1.82
N ASN A 19 -8.19 -11.92 -1.63
CA ASN A 19 -8.72 -10.95 -2.59
C ASN A 19 -8.21 -9.54 -2.30
N CYS A 20 -6.87 -9.38 -2.33
CA CYS A 20 -6.20 -8.12 -2.02
C CYS A 20 -5.34 -7.65 -3.18
N ILE A 21 -5.11 -6.34 -3.22
CA ILE A 21 -4.09 -5.71 -4.06
C ILE A 21 -3.19 -4.85 -3.18
N LEU A 22 -2.01 -4.54 -3.69
CA LEU A 22 -1.08 -3.62 -3.05
C LEU A 22 -1.02 -2.33 -3.85
N LEU A 23 -1.14 -1.20 -3.16
CA LEU A 23 -1.00 0.12 -3.77
C LEU A 23 0.15 0.86 -3.09
N ASP A 24 1.24 1.06 -3.82
CA ASP A 24 2.40 1.80 -3.33
C ASP A 24 2.26 3.26 -3.76
N VAL A 25 2.20 4.16 -2.79
CA VAL A 25 1.97 5.59 -3.05
C VAL A 25 3.24 6.44 -2.89
N ARG A 26 4.41 5.78 -2.84
CA ARG A 26 5.69 6.47 -2.72
C ARG A 26 6.07 7.17 -4.01
N THR A 27 7.05 8.06 -3.93
CA THR A 27 7.55 8.79 -5.10
C THR A 27 8.41 7.88 -5.99
N LYS A 28 8.54 8.26 -7.26
CA LYS A 28 9.44 7.56 -8.20
C LYS A 28 10.87 7.53 -7.69
N GLU A 29 11.30 8.62 -7.04
CA GLU A 29 12.63 8.72 -6.47
C GLU A 29 12.85 7.67 -5.38
N GLU A 30 11.89 7.51 -4.47
CA GLU A 30 11.94 6.48 -3.45
C GLU A 30 12.01 5.08 -4.07
N LEU A 31 11.19 4.81 -5.09
CA LEU A 31 11.18 3.52 -5.77
C LEU A 31 12.53 3.21 -6.40
N ASN A 32 13.17 4.21 -7.00
CA ASN A 32 14.46 4.02 -7.67
C ASN A 32 15.61 3.87 -6.67
N ASN A 33 15.59 4.62 -5.57
CA ASN A 33 16.69 4.66 -4.61
C ASN A 33 16.65 3.55 -3.56
N VAL A 34 15.47 3.08 -3.21
CA VAL A 34 15.30 2.12 -2.10
C VAL A 34 14.82 0.75 -2.59
N GLY A 35 14.19 0.70 -3.74
CA GLY A 35 13.62 -0.52 -4.29
C GLY A 35 12.09 -0.52 -4.27
N LYS A 36 11.51 -1.54 -4.89
CA LYS A 36 10.06 -1.66 -5.07
C LYS A 36 9.56 -2.95 -4.42
N PRO A 37 8.37 -2.94 -3.82
CA PRO A 37 7.78 -4.18 -3.34
C PRO A 37 7.43 -5.07 -4.54
N ALA A 38 7.76 -6.35 -4.44
CA ALA A 38 7.42 -7.35 -5.46
C ALA A 38 6.24 -8.19 -4.96
N GLY A 39 5.09 -7.53 -4.78
CA GLY A 39 3.90 -8.18 -4.25
C GLY A 39 3.41 -9.36 -5.07
N ASP A 40 3.64 -9.32 -6.38
CA ASP A 40 3.29 -10.43 -7.29
C ASP A 40 3.94 -11.75 -6.88
N LYS A 41 5.09 -11.71 -6.23
CA LYS A 41 5.77 -12.92 -5.74
C LYS A 41 5.07 -13.56 -4.54
N ILE A 42 4.13 -12.85 -3.92
CA ILE A 42 3.29 -13.38 -2.84
C ILE A 42 1.81 -13.30 -3.21
N SER A 43 1.51 -13.38 -4.50
CA SER A 43 0.15 -13.35 -5.05
C SER A 43 -0.62 -12.08 -4.72
N LEU A 44 0.08 -10.96 -4.68
CA LEU A 44 -0.47 -9.66 -4.34
C LEU A 44 -0.19 -8.69 -5.49
N ASP A 45 -1.16 -8.51 -6.38
CA ASP A 45 -1.03 -7.60 -7.52
C ASP A 45 -0.65 -6.21 -7.02
N THR A 46 0.41 -5.64 -7.59
CA THR A 46 1.00 -4.39 -7.11
C THR A 46 0.82 -3.27 -8.11
N TYR A 47 0.30 -2.15 -7.63
CA TYR A 47 0.10 -0.93 -8.40
C TYR A 47 0.90 0.20 -7.77
N PHE A 48 1.37 1.12 -8.61
CA PHE A 48 2.15 2.28 -8.17
C PHE A 48 1.41 3.55 -8.57
N LEU A 49 1.11 4.39 -7.60
CA LEU A 49 0.42 5.65 -7.85
C LEU A 49 0.90 6.67 -6.82
N GLU A 50 1.81 7.53 -7.24
CA GLU A 50 2.40 8.52 -6.35
C GLU A 50 1.37 9.51 -5.85
N ILE A 51 1.32 9.73 -4.52
CA ILE A 51 0.53 10.83 -3.96
C ILE A 51 1.36 12.11 -3.94
N LYS A 52 0.85 13.17 -4.56
CA LYS A 52 1.49 14.49 -4.60
C LYS A 52 0.74 15.43 -3.66
N ARG A 53 1.48 16.10 -2.77
CA ARG A 53 0.89 16.96 -1.75
C ARG A 53 -0.06 18.01 -2.31
N ASP A 54 0.29 18.62 -3.43
CA ASP A 54 -0.48 19.70 -4.02
C ASP A 54 -1.63 19.19 -4.89
N GLU A 55 -1.72 17.87 -5.08
CA GLU A 55 -2.69 17.26 -6.00
C GLU A 55 -3.44 16.10 -5.35
N ILE A 56 -3.74 16.20 -4.07
CA ILE A 56 -4.48 15.16 -3.33
C ILE A 56 -5.82 14.83 -4.00
N PHE A 57 -6.50 15.85 -4.53
CA PHE A 57 -7.78 15.66 -5.20
C PHE A 57 -7.65 14.78 -6.44
N ASN A 58 -6.51 14.81 -7.12
CA ASN A 58 -6.28 14.01 -8.31
C ASN A 58 -6.01 12.54 -7.98
N PHE A 59 -5.56 12.25 -6.77
CA PHE A 59 -5.23 10.89 -6.35
C PHE A 59 -6.43 9.94 -6.51
N VAL A 60 -7.58 10.31 -5.97
CA VAL A 60 -8.79 9.49 -6.05
C VAL A 60 -9.20 9.26 -7.50
N LYS A 61 -9.16 10.32 -8.31
CA LYS A 61 -9.50 10.24 -9.73
C LYS A 61 -8.56 9.30 -10.47
N GLU A 62 -7.25 9.42 -10.23
CA GLU A 62 -6.25 8.56 -10.85
C GLU A 62 -6.41 7.11 -10.40
N PHE A 63 -6.72 6.90 -9.12
CA PHE A 63 -6.98 5.55 -8.63
C PHE A 63 -8.20 4.92 -9.31
N LYS A 64 -9.28 5.69 -9.48
CA LYS A 64 -10.47 5.20 -10.17
C LYS A 64 -10.17 4.77 -11.60
N ASN A 65 -9.22 5.42 -12.26
CA ASN A 65 -8.81 5.05 -13.62
C ASN A 65 -8.10 3.69 -13.68
N LEU A 66 -7.64 3.15 -12.56
CA LEU A 66 -7.07 1.81 -12.52
C LEU A 66 -8.13 0.71 -12.61
N ASN A 67 -9.39 1.06 -12.44
CA ASN A 67 -10.54 0.14 -12.52
C ASN A 67 -10.45 -1.04 -11.57
N ILE A 68 -9.99 -0.78 -10.34
CA ILE A 68 -9.92 -1.79 -9.30
C ILE A 68 -11.33 -2.06 -8.78
N ASN A 69 -11.71 -3.33 -8.72
CA ASN A 69 -13.02 -3.74 -8.24
C ASN A 69 -13.14 -3.43 -6.74
N LYS A 70 -14.29 -2.87 -6.34
CA LYS A 70 -14.52 -2.48 -4.94
C LYS A 70 -14.64 -3.65 -3.97
N ASN A 71 -14.75 -4.88 -4.46
CA ASN A 71 -14.72 -6.05 -3.58
C ASN A 71 -13.29 -6.45 -3.18
N LYS A 72 -12.27 -5.87 -3.82
CA LYS A 72 -10.86 -6.08 -3.45
C LYS A 72 -10.52 -5.29 -2.20
N GLU A 73 -9.69 -5.87 -1.34
CA GLU A 73 -9.09 -5.12 -0.25
C GLU A 73 -7.80 -4.48 -0.75
N ILE A 74 -7.61 -3.21 -0.43
CA ILE A 74 -6.46 -2.44 -0.92
C ILE A 74 -5.50 -2.20 0.23
N LEU A 75 -4.33 -2.85 0.16
CA LEU A 75 -3.24 -2.63 1.10
C LEU A 75 -2.44 -1.44 0.59
N VAL A 76 -2.41 -0.36 1.36
CA VAL A 76 -1.75 0.88 0.93
C VAL A 76 -0.41 1.01 1.63
N LEU A 77 0.64 1.22 0.84
CA LEU A 77 2.04 1.23 1.28
C LEU A 77 2.70 2.57 0.99
N CYS A 78 3.40 3.11 1.98
CA CYS A 78 4.32 4.21 1.78
C CYS A 78 5.61 3.92 2.55
N ARG A 79 6.44 4.92 2.82
CA ARG A 79 7.70 4.71 3.51
C ARG A 79 7.51 4.22 4.95
N SER A 80 6.65 4.90 5.72
CA SER A 80 6.50 4.69 7.16
C SER A 80 5.06 4.70 7.66
N GLY A 81 4.08 4.67 6.75
CA GLY A 81 2.67 4.52 7.10
C GLY A 81 1.83 5.79 7.15
N GLU A 82 2.43 6.99 7.05
CA GLU A 82 1.68 8.25 7.17
C GLU A 82 0.94 8.65 5.90
N ARG A 83 1.64 8.70 4.76
CA ARG A 83 1.01 9.05 3.47
C ARG A 83 -0.02 7.99 3.07
N SER A 84 0.29 6.73 3.33
CA SER A 84 -0.62 5.64 3.00
C SER A 84 -1.89 5.69 3.85
N GLN A 85 -1.81 6.16 5.10
CA GLN A 85 -2.99 6.37 5.93
C GLN A 85 -3.92 7.40 5.30
N ILE A 86 -3.37 8.52 4.82
CA ILE A 86 -4.16 9.56 4.15
C ILE A 86 -4.83 9.01 2.90
N CYS A 87 -4.07 8.28 2.08
CA CYS A 87 -4.61 7.67 0.86
C CYS A 87 -5.72 6.67 1.18
N ALA A 88 -5.50 5.83 2.19
CA ALA A 88 -6.48 4.82 2.60
C ALA A 88 -7.77 5.48 3.09
N GLU A 89 -7.68 6.59 3.83
CA GLU A 89 -8.86 7.33 4.26
C GLU A 89 -9.63 7.94 3.09
N LEU A 90 -8.91 8.53 2.13
CA LEU A 90 -9.55 9.10 0.93
C LEU A 90 -10.31 8.02 0.15
N LEU A 91 -9.70 6.86 -0.05
CA LEU A 91 -10.33 5.77 -0.79
C LEU A 91 -11.48 5.14 0.01
N SER A 92 -11.34 5.06 1.32
CA SER A 92 -12.41 4.55 2.18
C SER A 92 -13.69 5.39 2.06
N LYS A 93 -13.54 6.70 1.93
CA LYS A 93 -14.67 7.61 1.71
C LYS A 93 -15.38 7.37 0.38
N GLU A 94 -14.69 6.76 -0.57
CA GLU A 94 -15.23 6.38 -1.87
C GLU A 94 -15.73 4.92 -1.90
N ASN A 95 -15.88 4.33 -0.73
CA ASN A 95 -16.42 2.97 -0.54
C ASN A 95 -15.49 1.84 -0.99
N TYR A 96 -14.19 2.12 -1.08
CA TYR A 96 -13.19 1.06 -1.24
C TYR A 96 -12.84 0.48 0.13
N LYS A 97 -12.48 -0.79 0.16
CA LYS A 97 -12.01 -1.47 1.37
C LYS A 97 -10.51 -1.25 1.50
N THR A 98 -10.08 -0.46 2.47
CA THR A 98 -8.68 -0.06 2.59
C THR A 98 -8.04 -0.54 3.88
N ILE A 99 -6.74 -0.84 3.78
CA ILE A 99 -5.91 -1.28 4.89
C ILE A 99 -4.60 -0.50 4.78
N ASN A 100 -4.22 0.17 5.86
CA ASN A 100 -2.94 0.87 5.89
C ASN A 100 -1.85 -0.09 6.36
N ILE A 101 -0.74 -0.17 5.62
CA ILE A 101 0.45 -0.87 6.08
C ILE A 101 1.20 0.10 6.99
N SER A 102 0.96 -0.03 8.30
CA SER A 102 1.32 1.00 9.28
C SER A 102 2.80 1.17 9.54
N ASP A 103 3.63 0.16 9.26
CA ASP A 103 5.07 0.28 9.39
C ASP A 103 5.78 0.55 8.06
N GLY A 104 5.05 0.51 6.95
CA GLY A 104 5.56 0.92 5.65
C GLY A 104 6.67 0.06 5.08
N PHE A 105 7.35 0.61 4.06
CA PHE A 105 8.43 -0.07 3.37
C PHE A 105 9.72 -0.09 4.20
N GLU A 106 9.99 0.97 4.94
CA GLU A 106 11.24 1.16 5.69
C GLU A 106 11.09 1.08 7.20
N GLY A 107 9.87 0.92 7.70
CA GLY A 107 9.61 0.80 9.13
C GLY A 107 9.09 2.08 9.78
N SER A 108 8.54 1.93 10.97
CA SER A 108 8.02 3.01 11.80
C SER A 108 8.04 2.56 13.26
N THR A 109 7.43 3.35 14.16
CA THR A 109 7.25 2.93 15.54
C THR A 109 6.34 1.70 15.68
N GLU A 110 5.56 1.38 14.64
CA GLU A 110 4.61 0.26 14.65
C GLU A 110 5.24 -1.07 14.28
N GLY A 111 6.36 -1.06 13.54
CA GLY A 111 7.02 -2.28 13.11
C GLY A 111 8.25 -2.01 12.26
N GLU A 112 8.92 -3.09 11.85
CA GLU A 112 10.21 -2.97 11.17
C GLU A 112 10.14 -2.66 9.69
N GLY A 113 8.99 -2.85 9.06
CA GLY A 113 8.79 -2.54 7.66
C GLY A 113 9.00 -3.71 6.71
N TRP A 114 8.61 -3.48 5.46
CA TRP A 114 8.65 -4.48 4.38
C TRP A 114 10.03 -5.08 4.19
N ILE A 115 11.07 -4.23 4.11
CA ILE A 115 12.44 -4.67 3.83
C ILE A 115 12.98 -5.57 4.94
N LYS A 116 12.90 -5.12 6.19
CA LYS A 116 13.45 -5.86 7.33
C LYS A 116 12.70 -7.15 7.61
N ASN A 117 11.42 -7.20 7.28
CA ASN A 117 10.64 -8.43 7.39
C ASN A 117 10.84 -9.34 6.18
N LYS A 118 11.78 -8.99 5.31
CA LYS A 118 12.21 -9.82 4.17
C LYS A 118 11.08 -10.19 3.20
N LEU A 119 10.11 -9.30 3.05
CA LEU A 119 9.12 -9.44 2.01
C LEU A 119 9.78 -9.16 0.65
N PRO A 120 9.27 -9.75 -0.45
CA PRO A 120 9.98 -9.67 -1.72
C PRO A 120 10.07 -8.25 -2.28
N ILE A 121 11.23 -7.92 -2.84
CA ILE A 121 11.49 -6.62 -3.46
C ILE A 121 12.13 -6.80 -4.84
N ASN A 122 11.91 -5.80 -5.69
CA ASN A 122 12.58 -5.65 -6.98
C ASN A 122 13.44 -4.39 -6.91
N ASN A 123 14.61 -4.46 -7.53
CA ASN A 123 15.50 -3.30 -7.62
C ASN A 123 15.29 -2.55 -8.94
#